data_21d47589016c79e61efbc5ef171058bb
#
_entry.id   21d47589016c79e61efbc5ef171058bb
#
_cell.length_a   1.000
_cell.length_b   1.000
_cell.length_c   1.000
_cell.angle_alpha   90.00
_cell.angle_beta   90.00
_cell.angle_gamma   90.00
#
_symmetry.space_group_name_H-M   'P 1'
#
loop_
_entity.id
_entity.type
_entity.pdbx_description
1 polymer ?
#
loop_
_entity_poly.entity_id
_entity_poly.type
_entity_poly.pdbx_seq_one_letter_code
_entity_poly.pdbx_strand_id
1 'polypeptide(L)'
;MRKVLCGLQAVIFCILLWTGCSVKENRRECPCRLFLDFSETDAEDVPYADLHVLSGEGFHLVEHVDSVAFGEELVLHVPRRGARVNAYCGAEGYVSEDGSLEIPYGSECPRVYMHFSYVETDCEAAFEKVRVRKNYCLITVHVEETDFPYVLDVRGEICGYGVDGSPANGAFLFAMRPDGNGVCSVSVPRQVDNSLRLDVDDGTDVLKTFALGEYVTASGYDWSAESLGDITIGLDYSLSHVTLKIEGWEKELHFDVEI
;
A
#
# COMPACT_ATOMS: atom_id res chain seq x y z
N MET A 1 77.04 -23.68 -17.38
CA MET A 1 76.36 -23.17 -16.13
C MET A 1 75.50 -21.96 -16.37
N ARG A 2 75.84 -20.92 -17.13
CA ARG A 2 74.98 -19.72 -17.37
C ARG A 2 73.63 -20.01 -18.04
N LYS A 3 73.51 -20.97 -18.97
CA LYS A 3 72.29 -21.32 -19.68
C LYS A 3 71.29 -22.07 -18.79
N VAL A 4 71.76 -22.84 -17.82
CA VAL A 4 70.88 -23.55 -16.85
C VAL A 4 70.26 -22.59 -15.82
N LEU A 5 71.06 -21.57 -15.43
CA LEU A 5 70.61 -20.55 -14.50
C LEU A 5 69.48 -19.68 -15.11
N CYS A 6 69.54 -19.35 -16.37
CA CYS A 6 68.56 -18.56 -17.10
C CYS A 6 67.23 -19.33 -17.28
N GLY A 7 67.31 -20.66 -17.53
CA GLY A 7 66.13 -21.52 -17.61
C GLY A 7 65.38 -21.64 -16.26
N LEU A 8 66.13 -21.76 -15.15
CA LEU A 8 65.58 -21.86 -13.83
C LEU A 8 64.87 -20.57 -13.39
N GLN A 9 65.46 -19.40 -13.74
CA GLN A 9 64.80 -18.10 -13.48
C GLN A 9 63.49 -17.90 -14.28
N ALA A 10 63.47 -18.35 -15.54
CA ALA A 10 62.26 -18.28 -16.36
C ALA A 10 61.13 -19.17 -15.82
N VAL A 11 61.42 -20.37 -15.30
CA VAL A 11 60.44 -21.28 -14.71
C VAL A 11 59.89 -20.72 -13.38
N ILE A 12 60.75 -20.17 -12.53
CA ILE A 12 60.31 -19.53 -11.28
C ILE A 12 59.39 -18.33 -11.57
N PHE A 13 59.73 -17.52 -12.58
CA PHE A 13 58.88 -16.37 -12.98
C PHE A 13 57.52 -16.81 -13.55
N CYS A 14 57.46 -17.88 -14.33
CA CYS A 14 56.19 -18.46 -14.78
C CYS A 14 55.37 -19.02 -13.65
N ILE A 15 55.99 -19.69 -12.66
CA ILE A 15 55.25 -20.22 -11.48
C ILE A 15 54.69 -19.07 -10.64
N LEU A 16 55.41 -17.96 -10.48
CA LEU A 16 54.90 -16.76 -9.77
C LEU A 16 53.74 -16.06 -10.49
N LEU A 17 53.68 -16.14 -11.82
CA LEU A 17 52.55 -15.61 -12.59
C LEU A 17 51.30 -16.49 -12.48
N TRP A 18 51.41 -17.77 -12.12
CA TRP A 18 50.30 -18.69 -11.95
C TRP A 18 49.75 -18.67 -10.50
N THR A 19 50.48 -18.12 -9.55
CA THR A 19 49.95 -17.85 -8.19
C THR A 19 49.21 -16.53 -8.10
N GLY A 20 48.67 -16.05 -9.21
CA GLY A 20 47.66 -15.00 -9.19
C GLY A 20 46.54 -15.43 -8.27
N CYS A 21 46.59 -14.97 -7.03
CA CYS A 21 45.56 -15.19 -6.03
C CYS A 21 44.20 -14.88 -6.64
N SER A 22 43.44 -15.90 -6.98
CA SER A 22 42.00 -15.75 -7.01
C SER A 22 41.55 -15.63 -5.54
N VAL A 23 41.85 -14.51 -4.92
CA VAL A 23 41.16 -14.12 -3.71
C VAL A 23 39.69 -14.01 -4.15
N LYS A 24 38.93 -15.07 -3.92
CA LYS A 24 37.50 -14.98 -3.97
C LYS A 24 37.16 -14.04 -2.80
N GLU A 25 37.12 -12.74 -3.08
CA GLU A 25 36.55 -11.78 -2.17
C GLU A 25 35.17 -12.31 -1.77
N ASN A 26 34.93 -12.39 -0.47
CA ASN A 26 33.60 -12.72 0.02
C ASN A 26 32.68 -11.52 -0.27
N ARG A 27 32.23 -11.44 -1.53
CA ARG A 27 31.37 -10.31 -1.99
C ARG A 27 30.02 -10.24 -1.31
N ARG A 28 29.69 -11.20 -0.43
CA ARG A 28 28.47 -11.16 0.38
C ARG A 28 28.45 -9.99 1.36
N GLU A 29 29.62 -9.47 1.74
CA GLU A 29 29.73 -8.28 2.59
C GLU A 29 29.62 -6.95 1.82
N CYS A 30 29.78 -6.98 0.48
CA CYS A 30 29.57 -5.80 -0.34
C CYS A 30 28.06 -5.54 -0.49
N PRO A 31 27.59 -4.29 -0.33
CA PRO A 31 26.19 -3.97 -0.53
C PRO A 31 25.75 -4.18 -1.98
N CYS A 32 24.47 -4.48 -2.18
CA CYS A 32 23.81 -4.39 -3.47
C CYS A 32 23.44 -2.92 -3.73
N ARG A 33 23.61 -2.46 -4.95
CA ARG A 33 23.05 -1.17 -5.40
C ARG A 33 21.64 -1.41 -5.86
N LEU A 34 20.68 -0.89 -5.10
CA LEU A 34 19.24 -0.95 -5.42
C LEU A 34 18.85 0.34 -6.14
N PHE A 35 18.47 0.21 -7.39
CA PHE A 35 17.98 1.30 -8.24
C PHE A 35 16.46 1.33 -8.18
N LEU A 36 15.90 2.47 -7.79
CA LEU A 36 14.45 2.69 -7.67
C LEU A 36 14.00 3.70 -8.73
N ASP A 37 13.02 3.30 -9.53
CA ASP A 37 12.43 4.08 -10.59
C ASP A 37 10.98 4.43 -10.25
N PHE A 38 10.69 5.71 -10.01
CA PHE A 38 9.36 6.25 -9.68
C PHE A 38 8.61 6.79 -10.91
N SER A 39 9.14 6.62 -12.11
CA SER A 39 8.58 7.23 -13.34
C SER A 39 7.13 6.81 -13.66
N GLU A 40 6.63 5.72 -13.07
CA GLU A 40 5.25 5.25 -13.21
C GLU A 40 4.34 5.67 -12.02
N THR A 41 4.84 6.49 -11.10
CA THR A 41 4.06 7.11 -10.01
C THR A 41 3.51 8.45 -10.51
N ASP A 42 2.21 8.67 -10.32
CA ASP A 42 1.57 9.93 -10.71
C ASP A 42 1.91 11.04 -9.70
N ALA A 43 2.66 12.02 -10.15
CA ALA A 43 3.11 13.14 -9.32
C ALA A 43 1.98 14.14 -8.97
N GLU A 44 0.84 14.12 -9.67
CA GLU A 44 -0.31 14.97 -9.35
C GLU A 44 -1.05 14.42 -8.13
N ASP A 45 -1.20 13.10 -8.05
CA ASP A 45 -1.86 12.42 -6.94
C ASP A 45 -0.92 12.17 -5.76
N VAL A 46 0.37 11.96 -6.03
CA VAL A 46 1.41 11.56 -5.06
C VAL A 46 2.49 12.63 -4.99
N PRO A 47 2.35 13.66 -4.13
CA PRO A 47 3.32 14.76 -4.03
C PRO A 47 4.67 14.36 -3.42
N TYR A 48 4.74 13.25 -2.72
CA TYR A 48 5.95 12.67 -2.14
C TYR A 48 5.77 11.17 -1.90
N ALA A 49 6.85 10.47 -1.58
CA ALA A 49 6.81 9.10 -1.10
C ALA A 49 7.77 8.93 0.09
N ASP A 50 7.25 8.45 1.23
CA ASP A 50 8.07 7.98 2.34
C ASP A 50 8.44 6.53 2.06
N LEU A 51 9.71 6.31 1.76
CA LEU A 51 10.26 5.03 1.36
C LEU A 51 10.85 4.31 2.56
N HIS A 52 10.37 3.11 2.83
CA HIS A 52 10.90 2.20 3.84
C HIS A 52 11.54 1.00 3.15
N VAL A 53 12.85 0.84 3.29
CA VAL A 53 13.59 -0.32 2.76
C VAL A 53 14.06 -1.19 3.91
N LEU A 54 13.54 -2.42 3.99
CA LEU A 54 13.83 -3.37 5.05
C LEU A 54 14.56 -4.57 4.47
N SER A 55 15.68 -5.00 5.09
CA SER A 55 16.45 -6.16 4.63
C SER A 55 17.07 -6.93 5.79
N GLY A 56 16.82 -8.23 5.84
CA GLY A 56 17.34 -9.11 6.87
C GLY A 56 17.07 -8.66 8.30
N GLU A 57 17.91 -9.07 9.25
CA GLU A 57 17.79 -8.69 10.64
C GLU A 57 18.38 -7.27 10.86
N GLY A 58 17.50 -6.30 11.11
CA GLY A 58 17.87 -4.97 11.61
C GLY A 58 18.32 -3.94 10.57
N PHE A 59 18.23 -4.21 9.27
CA PHE A 59 18.42 -3.15 8.28
C PHE A 59 17.06 -2.49 7.97
N HIS A 60 16.94 -1.24 8.33
CA HIS A 60 15.79 -0.39 8.02
C HIS A 60 16.31 0.99 7.60
N LEU A 61 16.03 1.38 6.37
CA LEU A 61 16.32 2.68 5.80
C LEU A 61 15.00 3.39 5.53
N VAL A 62 14.89 4.63 5.94
CA VAL A 62 13.75 5.50 5.62
C VAL A 62 14.26 6.70 4.85
N GLU A 63 13.67 6.96 3.68
CA GLU A 63 14.00 8.10 2.82
C GLU A 63 12.71 8.80 2.41
N HIS A 64 12.74 10.12 2.37
CA HIS A 64 11.66 10.95 1.85
C HIS A 64 11.99 11.38 0.43
N VAL A 65 11.11 11.09 -0.52
CA VAL A 65 11.30 11.37 -1.95
C VAL A 65 10.19 12.31 -2.43
N ASP A 66 10.52 13.55 -2.71
CA ASP A 66 9.59 14.51 -3.30
C ASP A 66 9.25 14.14 -4.74
N SER A 67 8.03 14.44 -5.21
CA SER A 67 7.57 14.13 -6.57
C SER A 67 8.41 14.78 -7.68
N VAL A 68 9.08 15.88 -7.40
CA VAL A 68 10.02 16.52 -8.34
C VAL A 68 11.20 15.61 -8.67
N ALA A 69 11.55 14.67 -7.81
CA ALA A 69 12.60 13.68 -8.00
C ALA A 69 12.13 12.37 -8.62
N PHE A 70 10.83 12.19 -8.89
CA PHE A 70 10.30 10.91 -9.45
C PHE A 70 10.81 10.61 -10.87
N GLY A 71 11.31 11.62 -11.60
CA GLY A 71 11.97 11.43 -12.89
C GLY A 71 13.47 11.10 -12.79
N GLU A 72 14.03 11.08 -11.59
CA GLU A 72 15.43 10.78 -11.32
C GLU A 72 15.60 9.35 -10.80
N GLU A 73 16.76 8.75 -11.01
CA GLU A 73 17.07 7.43 -10.49
C GLU A 73 17.57 7.54 -9.06
N LEU A 74 16.85 6.95 -8.10
CA LEU A 74 17.29 6.85 -6.71
C LEU A 74 18.10 5.58 -6.52
N VAL A 75 19.34 5.70 -6.02
CA VAL A 75 20.25 4.57 -5.79
C VAL A 75 20.54 4.41 -4.31
N LEU A 76 20.14 3.25 -3.77
CA LEU A 76 20.38 2.88 -2.37
C LEU A 76 21.39 1.73 -2.26
N HIS A 77 22.09 1.67 -1.12
CA HIS A 77 23.00 0.58 -0.81
C HIS A 77 22.36 -0.32 0.26
N VAL A 78 21.99 -1.54 -0.13
CA VAL A 78 21.25 -2.47 0.73
C VAL A 78 22.02 -3.79 0.93
N PRO A 79 21.80 -4.53 2.02
CA PRO A 79 22.40 -5.85 2.21
C PRO A 79 22.01 -6.84 1.11
N ARG A 80 22.92 -7.79 0.78
CA ARG A 80 22.67 -8.88 -0.18
C ARG A 80 21.89 -10.03 0.47
N ARG A 81 20.63 -9.79 0.84
CA ARG A 81 19.77 -10.77 1.54
C ARG A 81 18.30 -10.70 1.13
N GLY A 82 18.00 -9.99 0.05
CA GLY A 82 16.66 -9.57 -0.31
C GLY A 82 16.24 -8.33 0.47
N ALA A 83 15.42 -7.48 -0.15
CA ALA A 83 14.90 -6.27 0.45
C ALA A 83 13.40 -6.12 0.17
N ARG A 84 12.64 -5.71 1.18
CA ARG A 84 11.28 -5.17 0.99
C ARG A 84 11.41 -3.68 0.68
N VAL A 85 10.67 -3.23 -0.30
CA VAL A 85 10.59 -1.83 -0.71
C VAL A 85 9.14 -1.42 -0.56
N ASN A 86 8.87 -0.64 0.48
CA ASN A 86 7.54 -0.11 0.77
C ASN A 86 7.59 1.41 0.61
N ALA A 87 6.65 1.98 -0.12
CA ALA A 87 6.53 3.41 -0.27
C ALA A 87 5.12 3.87 0.09
N TYR A 88 5.01 4.99 0.80
CA TYR A 88 3.75 5.53 1.31
C TYR A 88 3.64 7.02 1.01
N CYS A 89 2.42 7.48 0.72
CA CYS A 89 2.04 8.89 0.73
C CYS A 89 0.72 9.02 1.48
N GLY A 90 0.62 9.98 2.40
CA GLY A 90 -0.58 10.22 3.21
C GLY A 90 -0.77 9.23 4.37
N ALA A 91 0.32 8.58 4.83
CA ALA A 91 0.29 7.57 5.89
C ALA A 91 1.00 8.01 7.19
N GLU A 92 1.25 9.30 7.36
CA GLU A 92 2.00 9.83 8.51
C GLU A 92 1.35 9.46 9.84
N GLY A 93 2.13 8.83 10.71
CA GLY A 93 1.68 8.38 12.03
C GLY A 93 0.92 7.06 12.05
N TYR A 94 0.70 6.43 10.90
CA TYR A 94 0.04 5.13 10.79
C TYR A 94 1.01 4.00 10.46
N VAL A 95 2.20 4.29 9.93
CA VAL A 95 3.22 3.30 9.57
C VAL A 95 4.07 2.95 10.77
N SER A 96 4.17 1.66 11.08
CA SER A 96 5.00 1.10 12.14
C SER A 96 6.45 0.93 11.69
N GLU A 97 7.37 0.68 12.64
CA GLU A 97 8.80 0.46 12.36
C GLU A 97 9.07 -0.77 11.46
N ASP A 98 8.18 -1.76 11.48
CA ASP A 98 8.28 -2.94 10.61
C ASP A 98 7.72 -2.71 9.20
N GLY A 99 7.17 -1.52 8.92
CA GLY A 99 6.56 -1.16 7.65
C GLY A 99 5.11 -1.66 7.49
N SER A 100 4.42 -2.07 8.55
CA SER A 100 2.97 -2.27 8.53
C SER A 100 2.23 -0.96 8.76
N LEU A 101 0.97 -0.88 8.31
CA LEU A 101 0.10 0.27 8.54
C LEU A 101 -1.12 -0.17 9.36
N GLU A 102 -1.35 0.46 10.50
CA GLU A 102 -2.49 0.17 11.38
C GLU A 102 -3.43 1.37 11.48
N ILE A 103 -4.74 1.12 11.30
CA ILE A 103 -5.80 2.11 11.46
C ILE A 103 -6.42 1.89 12.85
N PRO A 104 -6.28 2.84 13.78
CA PRO A 104 -6.87 2.71 15.10
C PRO A 104 -8.40 2.60 15.04
N TYR A 105 -8.97 1.75 15.89
CA TYR A 105 -10.42 1.62 16.00
C TYR A 105 -11.08 2.97 16.33
N GLY A 106 -12.11 3.32 15.58
CA GLY A 106 -12.78 4.62 15.67
C GLY A 106 -12.14 5.73 14.84
N SER A 107 -11.07 5.42 14.11
CA SER A 107 -10.39 6.36 13.19
C SER A 107 -10.76 6.08 11.73
N GLU A 108 -10.81 7.14 10.93
CA GLU A 108 -10.93 7.03 9.48
C GLU A 108 -9.65 6.42 8.89
N CYS A 109 -9.78 5.64 7.82
CA CYS A 109 -8.61 5.20 7.05
C CYS A 109 -7.89 6.42 6.46
N PRO A 110 -6.58 6.55 6.61
CA PRO A 110 -5.85 7.62 5.95
C PRO A 110 -5.99 7.49 4.42
N ARG A 111 -5.98 8.61 3.72
CA ARG A 111 -6.01 8.64 2.25
C ARG A 111 -4.64 8.26 1.70
N VAL A 112 -4.33 6.98 1.83
CA VAL A 112 -2.99 6.45 1.60
C VAL A 112 -2.81 5.94 0.17
N TYR A 113 -1.70 6.33 -0.43
CA TYR A 113 -1.16 5.73 -1.65
C TYR A 113 0.03 4.89 -1.27
N MET A 114 0.15 3.68 -1.81
CA MET A 114 1.16 2.72 -1.38
C MET A 114 1.76 1.94 -2.54
N HIS A 115 3.00 1.50 -2.33
CA HIS A 115 3.68 0.49 -3.11
C HIS A 115 4.35 -0.53 -2.19
N PHE A 116 4.27 -1.80 -2.53
CA PHE A 116 4.93 -2.88 -1.81
C PHE A 116 5.59 -3.83 -2.82
N SER A 117 6.84 -4.13 -2.59
CA SER A 117 7.56 -5.14 -3.37
C SER A 117 8.61 -5.86 -2.55
N TYR A 118 9.03 -7.02 -3.05
CA TYR A 118 10.19 -7.74 -2.56
C TYR A 118 11.19 -7.88 -3.68
N VAL A 119 12.41 -7.41 -3.46
CA VAL A 119 13.49 -7.36 -4.43
C VAL A 119 14.61 -8.31 -4.01
N GLU A 120 15.01 -9.21 -4.91
CA GLU A 120 16.18 -10.05 -4.71
C GLU A 120 17.45 -9.20 -4.83
N THR A 121 18.21 -9.08 -3.74
CA THR A 121 19.42 -8.26 -3.66
C THR A 121 20.71 -9.08 -3.53
N ASP A 122 20.69 -10.41 -3.76
CA ASP A 122 21.91 -11.26 -3.78
C ASP A 122 22.72 -11.08 -5.06
N CYS A 123 22.92 -9.83 -5.46
CA CYS A 123 23.60 -9.40 -6.68
C CYS A 123 24.32 -8.07 -6.47
N GLU A 124 25.08 -7.60 -7.48
CA GLU A 124 25.78 -6.31 -7.41
C GLU A 124 24.83 -5.11 -7.62
N ALA A 125 23.76 -5.33 -8.41
CA ALA A 125 22.76 -4.32 -8.71
C ALA A 125 21.38 -4.97 -8.87
N ALA A 126 20.37 -4.36 -8.29
CA ALA A 126 18.96 -4.74 -8.42
C ALA A 126 18.17 -3.51 -8.84
N PHE A 127 17.02 -3.72 -9.50
CA PHE A 127 16.18 -2.67 -10.03
C PHE A 127 14.74 -2.91 -9.59
N GLU A 128 14.05 -1.86 -9.17
CA GLU A 128 12.64 -1.89 -8.80
C GLU A 128 11.90 -0.68 -9.37
N LYS A 129 10.72 -0.92 -9.92
CA LYS A 129 9.80 0.13 -10.33
C LYS A 129 8.80 0.40 -9.21
N VAL A 130 8.92 1.55 -8.59
CA VAL A 130 8.04 1.99 -7.51
C VAL A 130 6.79 2.62 -8.12
N ARG A 131 5.63 1.98 -7.92
CA ARG A 131 4.32 2.42 -8.40
C ARG A 131 3.43 2.69 -7.22
N VAL A 132 3.46 3.90 -6.73
CA VAL A 132 2.62 4.31 -5.61
C VAL A 132 1.20 4.52 -6.10
N ARG A 133 0.23 3.71 -5.60
CA ARG A 133 -1.16 3.66 -6.07
C ARG A 133 -2.13 3.89 -4.91
N LYS A 134 -3.31 4.41 -5.24
CA LYS A 134 -4.39 4.64 -4.29
C LYS A 134 -4.87 3.33 -3.65
N ASN A 135 -4.77 3.24 -2.34
CA ASN A 135 -5.10 2.03 -1.56
C ASN A 135 -6.21 2.25 -0.52
N TYR A 136 -7.00 3.28 -0.70
CA TYR A 136 -8.22 3.54 0.06
C TYR A 136 -9.38 3.75 -0.91
N CYS A 137 -10.60 3.54 -0.44
CA CYS A 137 -11.81 3.88 -1.16
C CYS A 137 -12.54 4.97 -0.38
N LEU A 138 -12.83 6.11 -1.02
CA LEU A 138 -13.69 7.12 -0.44
C LEU A 138 -15.15 6.73 -0.71
N ILE A 139 -15.91 6.50 0.35
CA ILE A 139 -17.35 6.25 0.29
C ILE A 139 -18.07 7.54 0.65
N THR A 140 -18.85 8.06 -0.28
CA THR A 140 -19.72 9.23 -0.06
C THR A 140 -21.16 8.77 0.02
N VAL A 141 -21.83 9.11 1.12
CA VAL A 141 -23.25 8.78 1.36
C VAL A 141 -24.09 10.03 1.23
N HIS A 142 -25.10 9.95 0.37
CA HIS A 142 -26.17 10.96 0.24
C HIS A 142 -27.44 10.40 0.88
N VAL A 143 -27.87 11.00 1.97
CA VAL A 143 -29.13 10.66 2.63
C VAL A 143 -30.24 11.50 2.03
N GLU A 144 -31.31 10.85 1.58
CA GLU A 144 -32.42 11.53 0.87
C GLU A 144 -33.39 12.23 1.83
N GLU A 145 -33.42 11.79 3.10
CA GLU A 145 -34.29 12.38 4.11
C GLU A 145 -33.76 13.73 4.60
N THR A 146 -34.63 14.70 4.67
CA THR A 146 -34.36 15.97 5.35
C THR A 146 -34.38 15.78 6.87
N ASP A 147 -33.44 16.46 7.55
CA ASP A 147 -33.31 16.41 9.02
C ASP A 147 -33.00 15.00 9.58
N PHE A 148 -32.16 14.24 8.87
CA PHE A 148 -31.71 12.90 9.31
C PHE A 148 -30.93 13.01 10.64
N PRO A 149 -31.46 12.49 11.77
CA PRO A 149 -30.90 12.76 13.10
C PRO A 149 -29.84 11.71 13.50
N TYR A 150 -29.65 10.66 12.72
CA TYR A 150 -28.88 9.49 13.09
C TYR A 150 -27.39 9.63 12.75
N VAL A 151 -26.59 8.76 13.35
CA VAL A 151 -25.19 8.52 13.01
C VAL A 151 -25.12 7.39 11.98
N LEU A 152 -24.22 7.46 11.08
CA LEU A 152 -23.90 6.39 10.14
C LEU A 152 -22.55 5.79 10.54
N ASP A 153 -22.55 4.53 10.95
CA ASP A 153 -21.35 3.80 11.32
C ASP A 153 -20.92 2.87 10.19
N VAL A 154 -19.74 3.09 9.65
CA VAL A 154 -19.12 2.16 8.70
C VAL A 154 -18.24 1.20 9.48
N ARG A 155 -18.52 -0.10 9.38
CA ARG A 155 -17.78 -1.17 10.05
C ARG A 155 -17.25 -2.20 9.06
N GLY A 156 -16.08 -2.77 9.34
CA GLY A 156 -15.44 -3.81 8.55
C GLY A 156 -14.46 -4.65 9.37
N GLU A 157 -13.87 -5.64 8.73
CA GLU A 157 -12.91 -6.56 9.34
C GLU A 157 -11.46 -6.33 8.86
N ILE A 158 -11.19 -5.22 8.17
CA ILE A 158 -9.86 -4.83 7.75
C ILE A 158 -9.49 -3.51 8.44
N CYS A 159 -8.41 -3.52 9.23
CA CYS A 159 -7.94 -2.37 10.00
C CYS A 159 -6.57 -1.85 9.58
N GLY A 160 -6.08 -2.19 8.39
CA GLY A 160 -4.78 -1.73 7.91
C GLY A 160 -4.15 -2.62 6.85
N TYR A 161 -2.82 -2.61 6.81
CA TYR A 161 -2.03 -3.34 5.83
C TYR A 161 -0.80 -3.96 6.48
N GLY A 162 -0.54 -5.21 6.15
CA GLY A 162 0.67 -5.91 6.55
C GLY A 162 1.93 -5.36 5.87
N VAL A 163 3.07 -5.84 6.31
CA VAL A 163 4.40 -5.46 5.77
C VAL A 163 4.59 -5.78 4.29
N ASP A 164 3.75 -6.62 3.73
CA ASP A 164 3.71 -7.01 2.31
C ASP A 164 2.60 -6.33 1.52
N GLY A 165 1.88 -5.39 2.16
CA GLY A 165 0.77 -4.66 1.58
C GLY A 165 -0.55 -5.42 1.55
N SER A 166 -0.60 -6.64 2.08
CA SER A 166 -1.86 -7.38 2.21
C SER A 166 -2.77 -6.70 3.24
N PRO A 167 -4.09 -6.63 3.00
CA PRO A 167 -5.03 -6.14 3.99
C PRO A 167 -4.93 -6.90 5.31
N ALA A 168 -4.81 -6.17 6.43
CA ALA A 168 -4.67 -6.73 7.77
C ALA A 168 -6.05 -6.88 8.43
N ASN A 169 -6.34 -8.10 8.90
CA ASN A 169 -7.59 -8.39 9.60
C ASN A 169 -7.62 -7.69 10.96
N GLY A 170 -8.76 -7.09 11.26
CA GLY A 170 -9.03 -6.43 12.52
C GLY A 170 -10.29 -5.56 12.43
N ALA A 171 -10.81 -5.14 13.57
CA ALA A 171 -12.04 -4.35 13.61
C ALA A 171 -11.79 -2.92 13.10
N PHE A 172 -12.50 -2.53 12.06
CA PHE A 172 -12.62 -1.16 11.58
C PHE A 172 -13.99 -0.60 11.98
N LEU A 173 -14.00 0.63 12.48
CA LEU A 173 -15.21 1.40 12.75
C LEU A 173 -14.91 2.88 12.50
N PHE A 174 -15.82 3.56 11.80
CA PHE A 174 -15.83 5.01 11.74
C PHE A 174 -17.27 5.53 11.75
N ALA A 175 -17.54 6.45 12.67
CA ALA A 175 -18.85 7.09 12.83
C ALA A 175 -18.87 8.43 12.10
N MET A 176 -19.88 8.66 11.26
CA MET A 176 -20.05 9.88 10.51
C MET A 176 -21.47 10.43 10.64
N ARG A 177 -21.63 11.74 10.46
CA ARG A 177 -22.94 12.40 10.43
C ARG A 177 -23.09 13.16 9.12
N PRO A 178 -24.24 13.01 8.44
CA PRO A 178 -24.53 13.84 7.28
C PRO A 178 -24.54 15.33 7.66
N ASP A 179 -24.01 16.12 6.74
CA ASP A 179 -24.06 17.58 6.84
C ASP A 179 -25.47 18.14 6.57
N GLY A 180 -25.63 19.47 6.55
CA GLY A 180 -26.90 20.14 6.27
C GLY A 180 -27.48 19.88 4.86
N ASN A 181 -26.70 19.24 3.97
CA ASN A 181 -27.14 18.82 2.63
C ASN A 181 -27.43 17.30 2.57
N GLY A 182 -27.34 16.60 3.68
CA GLY A 182 -27.52 15.16 3.75
C GLY A 182 -26.31 14.37 3.27
N VAL A 183 -25.10 14.96 3.24
CA VAL A 183 -23.90 14.31 2.69
C VAL A 183 -22.87 14.05 3.78
N CYS A 184 -22.31 12.86 3.79
CA CYS A 184 -21.13 12.53 4.58
C CYS A 184 -20.20 11.58 3.80
N SER A 185 -18.95 11.49 4.21
CA SER A 185 -17.99 10.61 3.56
C SER A 185 -17.01 10.00 4.55
N VAL A 186 -16.44 8.86 4.18
CA VAL A 186 -15.43 8.13 4.92
C VAL A 186 -14.46 7.44 3.97
N SER A 187 -13.19 7.49 4.27
CA SER A 187 -12.19 6.65 3.62
C SER A 187 -12.12 5.29 4.34
N VAL A 188 -12.21 4.21 3.57
CA VAL A 188 -12.08 2.84 4.07
C VAL A 188 -10.87 2.15 3.45
N PRO A 189 -10.21 1.22 4.17
CA PRO A 189 -9.13 0.43 3.61
C PRO A 189 -9.65 -0.55 2.56
N ARG A 190 -8.75 -1.06 1.72
CA ARG A 190 -9.03 -2.14 0.77
C ARG A 190 -9.66 -3.33 1.50
N GLN A 191 -10.77 -3.84 1.00
CA GLN A 191 -11.44 -5.00 1.56
C GLN A 191 -11.01 -6.28 0.83
N VAL A 192 -11.17 -7.43 1.50
CA VAL A 192 -10.91 -8.78 0.92
C VAL A 192 -12.17 -9.64 0.90
N ASP A 193 -13.26 -9.17 1.53
CA ASP A 193 -14.52 -9.89 1.68
C ASP A 193 -15.72 -8.93 1.68
N ASN A 194 -16.88 -9.44 2.02
CA ASN A 194 -18.14 -8.71 2.09
C ASN A 194 -18.49 -8.24 3.51
N SER A 195 -17.50 -8.15 4.42
CA SER A 195 -17.75 -7.81 5.83
C SER A 195 -18.20 -6.37 6.06
N LEU A 196 -17.98 -5.48 5.08
CA LEU A 196 -18.31 -4.06 5.22
C LEU A 196 -19.80 -3.84 5.43
N ARG A 197 -20.16 -3.08 6.48
CA ARG A 197 -21.54 -2.75 6.89
C ARG A 197 -21.67 -1.24 7.05
N LEU A 198 -22.88 -0.76 6.76
CA LEU A 198 -23.31 0.60 7.10
C LEU A 198 -24.48 0.50 8.07
N ASP A 199 -24.26 0.92 9.31
CA ASP A 199 -25.29 0.93 10.34
C ASP A 199 -25.85 2.33 10.52
N VAL A 200 -27.13 2.39 10.79
CA VAL A 200 -27.84 3.60 11.22
C VAL A 200 -28.06 3.50 12.72
N ASP A 201 -27.46 4.41 13.47
CA ASP A 201 -27.44 4.41 14.94
C ASP A 201 -28.11 5.68 15.49
N ASP A 202 -28.96 5.57 16.53
CA ASP A 202 -29.60 6.71 17.18
C ASP A 202 -28.81 7.28 18.37
N GLY A 203 -27.65 6.70 18.65
CA GLY A 203 -26.76 7.00 19.77
C GLY A 203 -26.95 6.05 20.97
N THR A 204 -27.91 5.12 20.89
CA THR A 204 -28.16 4.08 21.90
C THR A 204 -28.21 2.69 21.28
N ASP A 205 -28.86 2.55 20.14
CA ASP A 205 -29.10 1.29 19.46
C ASP A 205 -28.89 1.42 17.94
N VAL A 206 -28.40 0.35 17.32
CA VAL A 206 -28.39 0.21 15.86
C VAL A 206 -29.81 -0.06 15.38
N LEU A 207 -30.36 0.88 14.65
CA LEU A 207 -31.75 0.82 14.15
C LEU A 207 -31.84 -0.02 12.87
N LYS A 208 -30.80 0.03 12.02
CA LYS A 208 -30.77 -0.65 10.74
C LYS A 208 -29.33 -0.91 10.32
N THR A 209 -29.09 -2.06 9.67
CA THR A 209 -27.79 -2.44 9.08
C THR A 209 -27.95 -2.70 7.60
N PHE A 210 -27.12 -2.07 6.78
CA PHE A 210 -27.02 -2.32 5.35
C PHE A 210 -25.76 -3.15 5.05
N ALA A 211 -25.92 -4.21 4.27
CA ALA A 211 -24.82 -5.11 3.88
C ALA A 211 -23.97 -4.49 2.75
N LEU A 212 -23.30 -3.37 3.06
CA LEU A 212 -22.58 -2.56 2.08
C LEU A 212 -21.57 -3.38 1.25
N GLY A 213 -20.81 -4.28 1.89
CA GLY A 213 -19.85 -5.14 1.22
C GLY A 213 -20.48 -6.06 0.19
N GLU A 214 -21.70 -6.57 0.46
CA GLU A 214 -22.45 -7.38 -0.50
C GLU A 214 -22.89 -6.56 -1.71
N TYR A 215 -23.37 -5.33 -1.49
CA TYR A 215 -23.81 -4.44 -2.57
C TYR A 215 -22.64 -4.01 -3.45
N VAL A 216 -21.52 -3.64 -2.83
CA VAL A 216 -20.29 -3.28 -3.53
C VAL A 216 -19.78 -4.44 -4.38
N THR A 217 -19.75 -5.67 -3.84
CA THR A 217 -19.35 -6.87 -4.58
C THR A 217 -20.34 -7.20 -5.72
N ALA A 218 -21.65 -7.13 -5.45
CA ALA A 218 -22.67 -7.37 -6.46
C ALA A 218 -22.65 -6.36 -7.60
N SER A 219 -22.16 -5.13 -7.34
CA SER A 219 -21.95 -4.12 -8.36
C SER A 219 -20.80 -4.46 -9.32
N GLY A 220 -19.92 -5.42 -8.97
CA GLY A 220 -18.73 -5.77 -9.70
C GLY A 220 -17.53 -4.88 -9.38
N TYR A 221 -17.59 -4.10 -8.30
CA TYR A 221 -16.43 -3.33 -7.83
C TYR A 221 -15.27 -4.27 -7.51
N ASP A 222 -14.08 -3.93 -8.00
CA ASP A 222 -12.89 -4.76 -7.85
C ASP A 222 -11.97 -4.21 -6.76
N TRP A 223 -12.04 -4.82 -5.57
CA TRP A 223 -11.13 -4.52 -4.47
C TRP A 223 -9.67 -4.92 -4.76
N SER A 224 -9.41 -5.74 -5.80
CA SER A 224 -8.06 -6.14 -6.20
C SER A 224 -7.43 -5.21 -7.24
N ALA A 225 -8.14 -4.21 -7.73
CA ALA A 225 -7.63 -3.23 -8.69
C ALA A 225 -6.35 -2.56 -8.18
N GLU A 226 -5.41 -2.23 -9.06
CA GLU A 226 -4.16 -1.55 -8.69
C GLU A 226 -4.43 -0.23 -7.96
N SER A 227 -5.41 0.53 -8.41
CA SER A 227 -5.87 1.80 -7.81
C SER A 227 -7.36 1.69 -7.55
N LEU A 228 -7.79 1.96 -6.32
CA LEU A 228 -9.20 1.86 -5.95
C LEU A 228 -9.98 3.08 -6.43
N GLY A 229 -11.13 2.85 -7.04
CA GLY A 229 -12.12 3.88 -7.36
C GLY A 229 -12.91 4.31 -6.11
N ASP A 230 -13.63 5.42 -6.20
CA ASP A 230 -14.51 5.90 -5.14
C ASP A 230 -15.95 5.44 -5.35
N ILE A 231 -16.71 5.37 -4.28
CA ILE A 231 -18.09 4.88 -4.26
C ILE A 231 -19.02 5.98 -3.75
N THR A 232 -20.11 6.20 -4.46
CA THR A 232 -21.20 7.07 -4.00
C THR A 232 -22.43 6.22 -3.71
N ILE A 233 -23.05 6.46 -2.56
CA ILE A 233 -24.22 5.74 -2.07
C ILE A 233 -25.36 6.73 -1.90
N GLY A 234 -26.50 6.48 -2.52
CA GLY A 234 -27.78 7.10 -2.16
C GLY A 234 -28.47 6.23 -1.11
N LEU A 235 -28.85 6.81 0.01
CA LEU A 235 -29.55 6.14 1.10
C LEU A 235 -30.93 6.75 1.29
N ASP A 236 -31.98 6.00 0.94
CA ASP A 236 -33.35 6.27 1.33
C ASP A 236 -33.68 5.40 2.55
N TYR A 237 -33.55 5.97 3.73
CA TYR A 237 -33.80 5.24 4.98
C TYR A 237 -35.28 4.88 5.16
N SER A 238 -36.21 5.73 4.70
CA SER A 238 -37.63 5.54 4.86
C SER A 238 -38.15 4.36 4.01
N LEU A 239 -37.62 4.21 2.81
CA LEU A 239 -37.96 3.11 1.89
C LEU A 239 -37.07 1.88 2.06
N SER A 240 -36.05 1.97 2.94
CA SER A 240 -35.03 0.90 3.09
C SER A 240 -34.32 0.57 1.77
N HIS A 241 -34.06 1.59 0.98
CA HIS A 241 -33.48 1.49 -0.36
C HIS A 241 -32.07 2.04 -0.38
N VAL A 242 -31.18 1.36 -1.09
CA VAL A 242 -29.80 1.81 -1.30
C VAL A 242 -29.53 1.88 -2.80
N THR A 243 -29.09 3.04 -3.25
CA THR A 243 -28.58 3.24 -4.61
C THR A 243 -27.08 3.34 -4.54
N LEU A 244 -26.36 2.58 -5.36
CA LEU A 244 -24.91 2.56 -5.38
C LEU A 244 -24.42 3.00 -6.75
N LYS A 245 -23.50 3.98 -6.75
CA LYS A 245 -22.79 4.47 -7.91
C LYS A 245 -21.29 4.38 -7.69
N ILE A 246 -20.58 3.82 -8.65
CA ILE A 246 -19.12 3.69 -8.62
C ILE A 246 -18.52 4.71 -9.56
N GLU A 247 -17.43 5.35 -9.14
CA GLU A 247 -16.71 6.31 -9.97
C GLU A 247 -16.32 5.69 -11.32
N GLY A 248 -16.61 6.42 -12.41
CA GLY A 248 -16.35 5.93 -13.78
C GLY A 248 -17.39 4.95 -14.33
N TRP A 249 -18.43 4.61 -13.59
CA TRP A 249 -19.51 3.73 -14.06
C TRP A 249 -20.71 4.52 -14.55
N GLU A 250 -21.28 4.09 -15.69
CA GLU A 250 -22.50 4.70 -16.25
C GLU A 250 -23.80 4.14 -15.64
N LYS A 251 -23.70 3.12 -14.78
CA LYS A 251 -24.87 2.43 -14.20
C LYS A 251 -25.00 2.70 -12.72
N GLU A 252 -26.19 3.09 -12.29
CA GLU A 252 -26.65 3.03 -10.91
C GLU A 252 -27.25 1.66 -10.62
N LEU A 253 -26.96 1.12 -9.46
CA LEU A 253 -27.53 -0.14 -8.97
C LEU A 253 -28.44 0.16 -7.76
N HIS A 254 -29.61 -0.46 -7.75
CA HIS A 254 -30.59 -0.31 -6.69
C HIS A 254 -30.71 -1.61 -5.93
N PHE A 255 -30.66 -1.53 -4.62
CA PHE A 255 -30.79 -2.66 -3.71
C PHE A 255 -31.92 -2.39 -2.72
N ASP A 256 -32.88 -3.34 -2.65
CA ASP A 256 -33.90 -3.34 -1.61
C ASP A 256 -33.35 -4.06 -0.38
N VAL A 257 -33.51 -3.44 0.79
CA VAL A 257 -33.05 -4.02 2.06
C VAL A 257 -34.25 -4.75 2.68
N GLU A 258 -34.16 -6.07 2.76
CA GLU A 258 -35.11 -6.85 3.56
C GLU A 258 -34.79 -6.61 5.04
N ILE A 259 -35.82 -6.20 5.82
CA ILE A 259 -35.75 -5.91 7.26
C ILE A 259 -35.97 -7.20 8.04
#